data_0105aa5210f6b8b1f2871bc9e70d6c03
#
_entry.id   0105aa5210f6b8b1f2871bc9e70d6c03
#
_cell.length_a   1.000
_cell.length_b   1.000
_cell.length_c   1.000
_cell.angle_alpha   90.00
_cell.angle_beta   90.00
_cell.angle_gamma   90.00
#
_symmetry.space_group_name_H-M   'P 1'
#
loop_
_entity.id
_entity.type
_entity.pdbx_description
1 polymer ?
#
loop_
_entity_poly.entity_id
_entity_poly.type
_entity_poly.pdbx_seq_one_letter_code
_entity_poly.pdbx_strand_id
1 'polypeptide(L)'
;GGQRAVVMMQSSGVGNTINAIASITMTCRFPLVMIVTMRGDYGEANPWQIPMGQATPKVLSEIGMRVFQVDTIEDAHDALDAGMTMAYEASAPVAILVSQRLIGAKPFRSDPELLAAEAAS
;
A
#
# COMPACT_ATOMS: atom_id res chain seq x y z
N GLY A 1 -13.50 -16.33 -10.30
CA GLY A 1 -13.30 -17.76 -10.15
C GLY A 1 -13.33 -18.27 -8.71
N GLY A 2 -13.84 -17.51 -7.70
CA GLY A 2 -13.95 -17.96 -6.32
C GLY A 2 -12.65 -17.89 -5.49
N GLN A 3 -11.55 -17.41 -6.08
CA GLN A 3 -10.30 -17.24 -5.34
C GLN A 3 -10.24 -15.90 -4.62
N ARG A 4 -9.70 -15.91 -3.40
CA ARG A 4 -9.45 -14.72 -2.60
C ARG A 4 -8.02 -14.26 -2.85
N ALA A 5 -7.87 -13.21 -3.66
CA ALA A 5 -6.58 -12.65 -4.05
C ALA A 5 -6.29 -11.36 -3.28
N VAL A 6 -5.00 -11.05 -3.13
CA VAL A 6 -4.50 -9.79 -2.57
C VAL A 6 -3.60 -9.14 -3.61
N VAL A 7 -3.81 -7.86 -3.86
CA VAL A 7 -2.96 -7.07 -4.74
C VAL A 7 -1.92 -6.34 -3.90
N MET A 8 -0.66 -6.45 -4.27
CA MET A 8 0.42 -5.77 -3.57
C MET A 8 1.10 -4.76 -4.49
N MET A 9 1.35 -3.56 -3.96
CA MET A 9 2.04 -2.50 -4.71
C MET A 9 2.70 -1.49 -3.78
N GLN A 10 3.56 -0.69 -4.35
CA GLN A 10 4.11 0.50 -3.70
C GLN A 10 3.14 1.67 -3.86
N SER A 11 3.19 2.66 -2.97
CA SER A 11 2.31 3.85 -3.04
C SER A 11 2.39 4.59 -4.39
N SER A 12 3.55 4.59 -5.05
CA SER A 12 3.68 5.15 -6.40
C SER A 12 2.81 4.44 -7.45
N GLY A 13 2.52 3.16 -7.26
CA GLY A 13 1.64 2.39 -8.15
C GLY A 13 0.15 2.71 -7.97
N VAL A 14 -0.24 3.21 -6.81
CA VAL A 14 -1.64 3.51 -6.48
C VAL A 14 -2.24 4.52 -7.45
N GLY A 15 -1.49 5.53 -7.85
CA GLY A 15 -1.95 6.55 -8.79
C GLY A 15 -2.47 5.98 -10.12
N ASN A 16 -1.91 4.88 -10.58
CA ASN A 16 -2.31 4.21 -11.81
C ASN A 16 -3.56 3.32 -11.67
N THR A 17 -4.07 3.14 -10.46
CA THR A 17 -5.21 2.25 -10.17
C THR A 17 -6.50 2.99 -9.87
N ILE A 18 -6.46 4.30 -9.67
CA ILE A 18 -7.57 5.09 -9.13
C ILE A 18 -8.84 4.93 -9.97
N ASN A 19 -8.75 5.14 -11.28
CA ASN A 19 -9.92 5.03 -12.15
C ASN A 19 -10.47 3.60 -12.21
N ALA A 20 -9.61 2.59 -12.25
CA ALA A 20 -10.05 1.19 -12.27
C ALA A 20 -10.79 0.84 -10.97
N ILE A 21 -10.29 1.28 -9.84
CA ILE A 21 -10.94 1.05 -8.54
C ILE A 21 -12.29 1.78 -8.50
N ALA A 22 -12.34 3.05 -8.85
CA ALA A 22 -13.55 3.85 -8.80
C ALA A 22 -14.62 3.37 -9.78
N SER A 23 -14.23 3.07 -11.04
CA SER A 23 -15.16 2.79 -12.11
C SER A 23 -15.58 1.32 -12.18
N ILE A 24 -14.75 0.38 -11.73
CA ILE A 24 -15.03 -1.05 -11.78
C ILE A 24 -15.26 -1.61 -10.38
N THR A 25 -14.25 -1.59 -9.53
CA THR A 25 -14.29 -2.22 -8.21
C THR A 25 -15.43 -1.68 -7.35
N MET A 26 -15.53 -0.37 -7.23
CA MET A 26 -16.57 0.29 -6.43
C MET A 26 -17.95 0.14 -7.07
N THR A 27 -18.05 0.38 -8.37
CA THR A 27 -19.33 0.32 -9.09
C THR A 27 -19.92 -1.08 -9.13
N CYS A 28 -19.10 -2.10 -9.38
CA CYS A 28 -19.52 -3.50 -9.44
C CYS A 28 -19.50 -4.19 -8.07
N ARG A 29 -19.06 -3.49 -7.02
CA ARG A 29 -18.96 -4.02 -5.65
C ARG A 29 -18.11 -5.29 -5.59
N PHE A 30 -16.99 -5.30 -6.28
CA PHE A 30 -16.05 -6.40 -6.22
C PHE A 30 -15.24 -6.34 -4.91
N PRO A 31 -15.02 -7.48 -4.25
CA PRO A 31 -14.09 -7.53 -3.14
C PRO A 31 -12.66 -7.25 -3.64
N LEU A 32 -11.94 -6.39 -2.93
CA LEU A 32 -10.55 -6.08 -3.23
C LEU A 32 -9.79 -5.85 -1.93
N VAL A 33 -8.67 -6.54 -1.78
CA VAL A 33 -7.69 -6.25 -0.73
C VAL A 33 -6.39 -5.80 -1.39
N MET A 34 -5.95 -4.60 -1.06
CA MET A 34 -4.67 -4.05 -1.49
C MET A 34 -3.74 -3.92 -0.28
N ILE A 35 -2.53 -4.43 -0.40
CA ILE A 35 -1.44 -4.13 0.53
C ILE A 35 -0.50 -3.15 -0.16
N VAL A 36 -0.36 -1.97 0.41
CA VAL A 36 0.42 -0.88 -0.16
C VAL A 36 1.62 -0.60 0.73
N THR A 37 2.82 -0.83 0.20
CA THR A 37 4.05 -0.41 0.89
C THR A 37 4.24 1.09 0.67
N MET A 38 4.22 1.85 1.76
CA MET A 38 4.26 3.31 1.69
C MET A 38 5.66 3.83 1.38
N ARG A 39 5.70 4.88 0.57
CA ARG A 39 6.86 5.73 0.33
C ARG A 39 6.47 7.17 0.68
N GLY A 40 7.48 7.97 1.01
CA GLY A 40 7.25 9.39 1.30
C GLY A 40 6.46 9.67 2.59
N ASP A 41 6.37 8.73 3.51
CA ASP A 41 5.66 8.89 4.77
C ASP A 41 6.61 9.01 5.98
N TYR A 42 7.73 8.29 5.98
CA TYR A 42 8.70 8.34 7.07
C TYR A 42 10.12 8.00 6.59
N GLY A 43 11.06 8.91 6.80
CA GLY A 43 12.47 8.68 6.47
C GLY A 43 12.78 8.54 4.99
N GLU A 44 11.96 9.09 4.11
CA GLU A 44 12.12 8.98 2.67
C GLU A 44 13.32 9.77 2.16
N ALA A 45 14.22 9.09 1.47
CA ALA A 45 15.39 9.70 0.84
C ALA A 45 15.11 10.23 -0.57
N ASN A 46 14.05 9.80 -1.22
CA ASN A 46 13.68 10.20 -2.57
C ASN A 46 12.56 11.25 -2.55
N PRO A 47 12.84 12.56 -2.74
CA PRO A 47 11.84 13.61 -2.63
C PRO A 47 10.65 13.44 -3.57
N TRP A 48 10.85 12.85 -4.73
CA TRP A 48 9.79 12.63 -5.70
C TRP A 48 8.75 11.56 -5.29
N GLN A 49 9.03 10.78 -4.26
CA GLN A 49 8.07 9.82 -3.70
C GLN A 49 7.11 10.46 -2.68
N ILE A 50 7.47 11.63 -2.16
CA ILE A 50 6.73 12.28 -1.09
C ILE A 50 5.31 12.70 -1.52
N PRO A 51 5.10 13.38 -2.65
CA PRO A 51 3.76 13.82 -3.04
C PRO A 51 2.75 12.67 -3.15
N MET A 52 3.12 11.60 -3.84
CA MET A 52 2.21 10.44 -4.01
C MET A 52 2.03 9.67 -2.71
N GLY A 53 3.08 9.52 -1.91
CA GLY A 53 3.00 8.90 -0.59
C GLY A 53 2.03 9.65 0.33
N GLN A 54 2.13 10.97 0.40
CA GLN A 54 1.23 11.81 1.19
C GLN A 54 -0.21 11.80 0.66
N ALA A 55 -0.40 11.68 -0.65
CA ALA A 55 -1.72 11.67 -1.27
C ALA A 55 -2.42 10.31 -1.12
N THR A 56 -1.69 9.20 -1.07
CA THR A 56 -2.24 7.84 -1.14
C THR A 56 -3.38 7.57 -0.16
N PRO A 57 -3.26 7.81 1.16
CA PRO A 57 -4.38 7.53 2.07
C PRO A 57 -5.61 8.39 1.78
N LYS A 58 -5.40 9.63 1.41
CA LYS A 58 -6.49 10.57 1.12
C LYS A 58 -7.24 10.20 -0.16
N VAL A 59 -6.51 9.91 -1.22
CA VAL A 59 -7.11 9.53 -2.52
C VAL A 59 -7.89 8.23 -2.39
N LEU A 60 -7.35 7.22 -1.75
CA LEU A 60 -8.04 5.95 -1.55
C LEU A 60 -9.30 6.10 -0.71
N SER A 61 -9.26 6.92 0.35
CA SER A 61 -10.44 7.25 1.15
C SER A 61 -11.50 7.99 0.35
N GLU A 62 -11.10 8.97 -0.47
CA GLU A 62 -12.03 9.76 -1.28
C GLU A 62 -12.79 8.93 -2.31
N ILE A 63 -12.16 7.93 -2.90
CA ILE A 63 -12.86 7.03 -3.82
C ILE A 63 -13.69 5.94 -3.11
N GLY A 64 -13.72 5.95 -1.77
CA GLY A 64 -14.59 5.10 -0.97
C GLY A 64 -13.97 3.81 -0.44
N MET A 65 -12.67 3.60 -0.58
CA MET A 65 -11.99 2.45 0.02
C MET A 65 -11.89 2.58 1.54
N ARG A 66 -11.97 1.46 2.23
CA ARG A 66 -11.57 1.37 3.65
C ARG A 66 -10.05 1.35 3.72
N VAL A 67 -9.48 2.28 4.48
CA VAL A 67 -8.02 2.44 4.59
C VAL A 67 -7.57 2.15 6.01
N PHE A 68 -6.68 1.18 6.16
CA PHE A 68 -5.99 0.87 7.41
C PHE A 68 -4.53 1.31 7.30
N GLN A 69 -4.04 2.07 8.27
CA GLN A 69 -2.62 2.41 8.38
C GLN A 69 -1.96 1.50 9.41
N VAL A 70 -0.83 0.94 9.05
CA VAL A 70 -0.14 -0.09 9.83
C VAL A 70 1.29 0.34 10.10
N ASP A 71 1.60 0.58 11.38
CA ASP A 71 2.92 0.99 11.86
C ASP A 71 3.66 -0.12 12.63
N THR A 72 2.94 -1.13 13.11
CA THR A 72 3.48 -2.25 13.88
C THR A 72 3.05 -3.60 13.31
N ILE A 73 3.74 -4.68 13.68
CA ILE A 73 3.40 -6.05 13.26
C ILE A 73 2.03 -6.45 13.82
N GLU A 74 1.74 -6.08 15.05
CA GLU A 74 0.45 -6.36 15.71
C GLU A 74 -0.70 -5.69 14.96
N ASP A 75 -0.54 -4.43 14.60
CA ASP A 75 -1.53 -3.70 13.78
C ASP A 75 -1.71 -4.35 12.40
N ALA A 76 -0.63 -4.92 11.83
CA ALA A 76 -0.68 -5.59 10.53
C ALA A 76 -1.57 -6.84 10.58
N HIS A 77 -1.45 -7.64 11.63
CA HIS A 77 -2.30 -8.82 11.83
C HIS A 77 -3.77 -8.44 11.93
N ASP A 78 -4.07 -7.48 12.80
CA ASP A 78 -5.45 -7.03 13.03
C ASP A 78 -6.07 -6.40 11.77
N ALA A 79 -5.29 -5.55 11.09
CA ALA A 79 -5.74 -4.90 9.85
C ALA A 79 -5.97 -5.91 8.72
N LEU A 80 -5.13 -6.93 8.62
CA LEU A 80 -5.29 -7.97 7.61
C LEU A 80 -6.54 -8.81 7.86
N ASP A 81 -6.77 -9.26 9.09
CA ASP A 81 -7.96 -10.02 9.45
C ASP A 81 -9.24 -9.21 9.22
N ALA A 82 -9.27 -7.98 9.72
CA ALA A 82 -10.42 -7.09 9.52
C ALA A 82 -10.64 -6.76 8.04
N GLY A 83 -9.56 -6.46 7.31
CA GLY A 83 -9.62 -6.11 5.90
C GLY A 83 -10.10 -7.26 5.02
N MET A 84 -9.61 -8.46 5.25
CA MET A 84 -10.04 -9.66 4.52
C MET A 84 -11.53 -9.96 4.77
N THR A 85 -11.97 -9.87 6.02
CA THR A 85 -13.39 -10.05 6.37
C THR A 85 -14.27 -9.00 5.70
N MET A 86 -13.91 -7.73 5.79
CA MET A 86 -14.69 -6.65 5.17
C MET A 86 -14.75 -6.79 3.65
N ALA A 87 -13.63 -7.13 3.02
CA ALA A 87 -13.58 -7.25 1.57
C ALA A 87 -14.43 -8.41 1.07
N TYR A 88 -14.26 -9.59 1.62
CA TYR A 88 -14.84 -10.79 1.07
C TYR A 88 -16.21 -11.16 1.62
N GLU A 89 -16.58 -10.69 2.80
CA GLU A 89 -17.90 -10.93 3.37
C GLU A 89 -18.86 -9.75 3.17
N ALA A 90 -18.34 -8.51 3.13
CA ALA A 90 -19.16 -7.32 2.91
C ALA A 90 -19.00 -6.70 1.52
N SER A 91 -18.21 -7.29 0.63
CA SER A 91 -17.93 -6.78 -0.72
C SER A 91 -17.43 -5.32 -0.70
N ALA A 92 -16.55 -5.02 0.23
CA ALA A 92 -15.95 -3.69 0.38
C ALA A 92 -14.48 -3.71 -0.06
N PRO A 93 -14.03 -2.77 -0.89
CA PRO A 93 -12.62 -2.65 -1.21
C PRO A 93 -11.84 -2.07 -0.02
N VAL A 94 -10.71 -2.68 0.28
CA VAL A 94 -9.87 -2.37 1.45
C VAL A 94 -8.43 -2.15 1.02
N ALA A 95 -7.80 -1.12 1.56
CA ALA A 95 -6.38 -0.86 1.43
C ALA A 95 -5.70 -0.92 2.80
N ILE A 96 -4.62 -1.67 2.88
CA ILE A 96 -3.75 -1.77 4.06
C ILE A 96 -2.43 -1.09 3.71
N LEU A 97 -2.19 0.06 4.34
CA LEU A 97 -1.01 0.89 4.09
C LEU A 97 0.06 0.54 5.12
N VAL A 98 1.11 -0.10 4.65
CA VAL A 98 2.24 -0.51 5.48
C VAL A 98 3.29 0.61 5.50
N SER A 99 3.48 1.22 6.66
CA SER A 99 4.33 2.40 6.79
C SER A 99 5.82 2.08 6.68
N GLN A 100 6.61 3.09 6.32
CA GLN A 100 8.08 3.01 6.35
C GLN A 100 8.62 2.83 7.77
N ARG A 101 7.85 3.12 8.81
CA ARG A 101 8.20 2.80 10.19
C ARG A 101 8.31 1.30 10.43
N LEU A 102 7.45 0.51 9.78
CA LEU A 102 7.43 -0.93 9.94
C LEU A 102 8.45 -1.63 9.01
N ILE A 103 8.46 -1.28 7.74
CA ILE A 103 9.30 -1.95 6.73
C ILE A 103 10.67 -1.31 6.52
N GLY A 104 10.90 -0.14 7.10
CA GLY A 104 12.10 0.66 6.90
C GLY A 104 12.05 1.53 5.66
N ALA A 105 12.85 2.60 5.69
CA ALA A 105 13.06 3.48 4.55
C ALA A 105 14.28 2.98 3.76
N LYS A 106 14.13 2.77 2.47
CA LYS A 106 15.26 2.41 1.61
C LYS A 106 16.12 3.65 1.37
N PRO A 107 17.37 3.69 1.85
CA PRO A 107 18.25 4.84 1.59
C PRO A 107 18.58 4.90 0.10
N PHE A 108 18.57 6.12 -0.44
CA PHE A 108 19.15 6.37 -1.75
C PHE A 108 20.67 6.37 -1.59
N ARG A 109 21.32 5.31 -1.98
CA ARG A 109 22.78 5.19 -1.92
C ARG A 109 23.35 5.41 -3.32
N SER A 110 24.05 6.51 -3.50
CA SER A 110 24.88 6.76 -4.66
C SER A 110 26.33 6.32 -4.46
N ASP A 111 26.61 5.60 -3.37
CA ASP A 111 27.97 5.17 -3.02
C ASP A 111 28.31 3.86 -3.74
N PRO A 112 29.28 3.88 -4.68
CA PRO A 112 29.67 2.68 -5.44
C PRO A 112 30.25 1.56 -4.57
N GLU A 113 30.89 1.88 -3.43
CA GLU A 113 31.46 0.87 -2.54
C GLU A 113 30.39 0.07 -1.81
N LEU A 114 29.27 0.73 -1.44
CA LEU A 114 28.15 0.06 -0.80
C LEU A 114 27.36 -0.83 -1.76
N LEU A 115 27.22 -0.39 -3.02
CA LEU A 115 26.59 -1.20 -4.07
C LEU A 115 27.42 -2.44 -4.39
N ALA A 116 28.76 -2.31 -4.37
CA ALA A 116 29.67 -3.44 -4.57
C ALA A 116 29.62 -4.44 -3.40
N ALA A 117 29.46 -3.97 -2.16
CA ALA A 117 29.32 -4.83 -0.98
C ALA A 117 27.99 -5.61 -0.97
N GLU A 118 26.90 -4.99 -1.42
CA GLU A 118 25.61 -5.66 -1.56
C GLU A 118 25.62 -6.72 -2.69
N ALA A 119 26.31 -6.45 -3.79
CA ALA A 119 26.47 -7.39 -4.90
C ALA A 119 27.37 -8.57 -4.56
N ALA A 120 28.29 -8.43 -3.58
CA ALA A 120 29.20 -9.47 -3.12
C ALA A 120 28.62 -10.38 -2.01
N SER A 121 27.49 -10.02 -1.45
CA SER A 121 26.76 -10.80 -0.44
C SER A 121 25.62 -11.59 -1.10
#